data_9283646ce1172c0b4b8ecf80e5b608a3
#
_entry.id   9283646ce1172c0b4b8ecf80e5b608a3
#
_cell.length_a   1.000
_cell.length_b   1.000
_cell.length_c   1.000
_cell.angle_alpha   90.00
_cell.angle_beta   90.00
_cell.angle_gamma   90.00
#
_symmetry.space_group_name_H-M   'P 1'
#
loop_
_entity.id
_entity.type
_entity.pdbx_description
1 polymer ?
#
loop_
_entity_poly.entity_id
_entity_poly.type
_entity_poly.pdbx_seq_one_letter_code
_entity_poly.pdbx_strand_id
1 'polypeptide(L)'
;MRKYLNTGSCRFQLNKALFAVREKELIEYVSGKINTREKRICVAHPEGSGKSELLNLLSAYYEDGALDYLFDFKDEHFGKYDVIRINLREILEKNPIDSWPVEMMYYELKDEIKREYRRIRFEKDDELSDILRKIYAVTKRQFMVFIDDYDLPALNGRRYDRNTEHYSRYIPELVPDKNDEHIALVYITGVLPVESGFTRNCLKNFRQYSIYNPGILTDVLRKDTHSSDVAHIKYLINRNRQLVERYIVPLISGVKVSLNLDKYLYQAAGERSALVTLSYMGAVKYLNHILFLEDEKMRIYLLNSIYHKDLDKYLTVKNVFEEEYSVIEKKDKAEIIDDVLLHNFSLAYKYKLPEISEDGSCTVITYYPRDEYKNTEKIRMVYLGNEIIGDGTDAQKVLIKI
;
A
#
# COMPACT_ATOMS: atom_id res chain seq x y z
N MET A 1 -1.68 -16.52 29.09
CA MET A 1 -1.86 -15.17 28.52
C MET A 1 -2.56 -15.33 27.17
N ARG A 2 -3.60 -14.58 26.90
CA ARG A 2 -4.28 -14.60 25.59
C ARG A 2 -3.38 -13.94 24.55
N LYS A 3 -3.30 -14.51 23.36
CA LYS A 3 -2.43 -14.04 22.28
C LYS A 3 -3.25 -13.53 21.08
N TYR A 4 -4.37 -14.16 20.84
CA TYR A 4 -5.23 -13.90 19.68
C TYR A 4 -6.69 -13.54 20.05
N LEU A 5 -7.23 -14.12 21.09
CA LEU A 5 -8.64 -13.95 21.48
C LEU A 5 -8.81 -12.81 22.49
N ASN A 6 -9.69 -11.84 22.17
CA ASN A 6 -10.02 -10.69 23.01
C ASN A 6 -8.77 -9.96 23.54
N THR A 7 -7.93 -9.49 22.62
CA THR A 7 -6.66 -8.81 22.93
C THR A 7 -6.61 -7.36 22.45
N GLY A 8 -7.71 -6.82 21.94
CA GLY A 8 -7.79 -5.49 21.34
C GLY A 8 -7.52 -4.37 22.35
N SER A 9 -8.15 -4.42 23.52
CA SER A 9 -8.00 -3.40 24.58
C SER A 9 -6.57 -3.21 25.05
N CYS A 10 -5.78 -4.29 25.13
CA CYS A 10 -4.36 -4.21 25.49
C CYS A 10 -3.49 -3.48 24.46
N ARG A 11 -3.93 -3.47 23.20
CA ARG A 11 -3.18 -2.88 22.09
C ARG A 11 -3.63 -1.47 21.75
N PHE A 12 -4.87 -1.12 22.08
CA PHE A 12 -5.45 0.19 21.75
C PHE A 12 -5.01 1.31 22.72
N GLN A 13 -4.54 1.00 23.91
CA GLN A 13 -4.17 1.98 24.95
C GLN A 13 -3.19 3.09 24.50
N LEU A 14 -2.51 2.92 23.37
CA LEU A 14 -1.41 3.79 22.98
C LEU A 14 -1.77 4.94 22.02
N ASN A 15 -2.94 4.96 21.34
CA ASN A 15 -3.23 5.95 20.28
C ASN A 15 -4.68 6.44 20.18
N LYS A 16 -5.39 6.59 21.31
CA LYS A 16 -6.78 7.10 21.32
C LYS A 16 -6.95 8.43 20.56
N ALA A 17 -5.93 9.28 20.58
CA ALA A 17 -6.01 10.63 20.01
C ALA A 17 -6.20 10.68 18.48
N LEU A 18 -5.79 9.64 17.73
CA LEU A 18 -5.83 9.65 16.28
C LEU A 18 -7.25 9.64 15.71
N PHE A 19 -8.19 8.97 16.38
CA PHE A 19 -9.56 8.79 15.91
C PHE A 19 -10.63 9.45 16.79
N ALA A 20 -10.24 10.13 17.86
CA ALA A 20 -11.17 10.67 18.85
C ALA A 20 -12.28 11.55 18.24
N VAL A 21 -11.97 12.33 17.21
CA VAL A 21 -12.92 13.25 16.56
C VAL A 21 -13.99 12.50 15.75
N ARG A 22 -13.69 11.30 15.24
CA ARG A 22 -14.57 10.51 14.34
C ARG A 22 -14.92 9.13 14.90
N GLU A 23 -14.60 8.87 16.17
CA GLU A 23 -14.80 7.57 16.81
C GLU A 23 -16.24 7.05 16.63
N LYS A 24 -17.21 7.87 16.99
CA LYS A 24 -18.64 7.52 16.89
C LYS A 24 -19.02 7.15 15.44
N GLU A 25 -18.67 8.00 14.49
CA GLU A 25 -19.00 7.80 13.07
C GLU A 25 -18.41 6.50 12.51
N LEU A 26 -17.16 6.19 12.87
CA LEU A 26 -16.48 4.97 12.47
C LEU A 26 -17.13 3.72 13.07
N ILE A 27 -17.45 3.77 14.36
CA ILE A 27 -18.11 2.67 15.07
C ILE A 27 -19.51 2.43 14.49
N GLU A 28 -20.35 3.47 14.37
CA GLU A 28 -21.70 3.36 13.80
C GLU A 28 -21.67 2.78 12.38
N TYR A 29 -20.69 3.20 11.58
CA TYR A 29 -20.53 2.67 10.23
C TYR A 29 -20.23 1.17 10.20
N VAL A 30 -19.27 0.71 11.02
CA VAL A 30 -18.89 -0.71 11.09
C VAL A 30 -19.98 -1.53 11.77
N SER A 31 -20.59 -1.03 12.84
CA SER A 31 -21.74 -1.66 13.53
C SER A 31 -22.89 -1.91 12.55
N GLY A 32 -23.19 -0.96 11.67
CA GLY A 32 -24.21 -1.13 10.62
C GLY A 32 -23.91 -2.21 9.58
N LYS A 33 -22.70 -2.81 9.58
CA LYS A 33 -22.33 -3.94 8.69
C LYS A 33 -22.42 -5.29 9.38
N ILE A 34 -22.52 -5.33 10.69
CA ILE A 34 -22.58 -6.56 11.48
C ILE A 34 -23.78 -7.42 11.04
N ASN A 35 -23.53 -8.71 10.80
CA ASN A 35 -24.53 -9.68 10.36
C ASN A 35 -25.25 -9.34 9.04
N THR A 36 -24.72 -8.41 8.25
CA THR A 36 -25.25 -8.08 6.93
C THR A 36 -24.48 -8.81 5.81
N ARG A 37 -24.91 -8.63 4.57
CA ARG A 37 -24.16 -9.11 3.38
C ARG A 37 -22.81 -8.39 3.20
N GLU A 38 -22.65 -7.23 3.82
CA GLU A 38 -21.43 -6.40 3.78
C GLU A 38 -20.53 -6.59 5.01
N LYS A 39 -20.72 -7.63 5.80
CA LYS A 39 -19.97 -7.94 7.02
C LYS A 39 -18.47 -8.25 6.79
N ARG A 40 -18.02 -8.28 5.55
CA ARG A 40 -16.61 -8.51 5.17
C ARG A 40 -16.03 -7.23 4.62
N ILE A 41 -15.13 -6.61 5.37
CA ILE A 41 -14.54 -5.31 5.09
C ILE A 41 -13.03 -5.47 4.88
N CYS A 42 -12.53 -4.94 3.77
CA CYS A 42 -11.10 -4.82 3.49
C CYS A 42 -10.72 -3.34 3.36
N VAL A 43 -9.70 -2.93 4.09
CA VAL A 43 -9.12 -1.58 4.00
C VAL A 43 -7.69 -1.69 3.47
N ALA A 44 -7.51 -1.33 2.20
CA ALA A 44 -6.22 -1.33 1.51
C ALA A 44 -5.68 0.10 1.38
N HIS A 45 -4.56 0.38 2.06
CA HIS A 45 -3.95 1.72 2.08
C HIS A 45 -2.44 1.61 2.29
N PRO A 46 -1.62 2.58 1.87
CA PRO A 46 -0.18 2.56 2.10
C PRO A 46 0.19 2.30 3.57
N GLU A 47 1.37 1.76 3.79
CA GLU A 47 1.92 1.53 5.12
C GLU A 47 2.08 2.86 5.90
N GLY A 48 1.95 2.81 7.23
CA GLY A 48 2.05 4.02 8.06
C GLY A 48 0.80 4.93 8.04
N SER A 49 -0.25 4.56 7.30
CA SER A 49 -1.47 5.38 7.20
C SER A 49 -2.38 5.35 8.43
N GLY A 50 -2.18 4.42 9.37
CA GLY A 50 -3.00 4.28 10.56
C GLY A 50 -4.03 3.14 10.50
N LYS A 51 -3.93 2.22 9.51
CA LYS A 51 -4.83 1.06 9.39
C LYS A 51 -4.84 0.17 10.62
N SER A 52 -3.65 -0.14 11.12
CA SER A 52 -3.47 -1.00 12.30
C SER A 52 -4.06 -0.37 13.56
N GLU A 53 -3.93 0.96 13.70
CA GLU A 53 -4.55 1.71 14.78
C GLU A 53 -6.07 1.69 14.69
N LEU A 54 -6.65 1.84 13.48
CA LEU A 54 -8.09 1.72 13.27
C LEU A 54 -8.59 0.30 13.57
N LEU A 55 -7.85 -0.72 13.14
CA LEU A 55 -8.14 -2.12 13.46
C LEU A 55 -8.10 -2.36 14.99
N ASN A 56 -7.13 -1.78 15.69
CA ASN A 56 -7.00 -1.89 17.14
C ASN A 56 -8.19 -1.21 17.87
N LEU A 57 -8.61 -0.03 17.41
CA LEU A 57 -9.78 0.66 17.94
C LEU A 57 -11.03 -0.23 17.82
N LEU A 58 -11.32 -0.73 16.61
CA LEU A 58 -12.51 -1.53 16.36
C LEU A 58 -12.47 -2.87 17.12
N SER A 59 -11.33 -3.56 17.15
CA SER A 59 -11.19 -4.81 17.88
C SER A 59 -11.39 -4.62 19.39
N ALA A 60 -10.85 -3.55 19.95
CA ALA A 60 -11.02 -3.22 21.37
C ALA A 60 -12.47 -2.83 21.74
N TYR A 61 -13.19 -2.22 20.80
CA TYR A 61 -14.58 -1.82 21.00
C TYR A 61 -15.53 -3.02 21.10
N TYR A 62 -15.36 -4.00 20.20
CA TYR A 62 -16.30 -5.11 20.09
C TYR A 62 -15.99 -6.29 21.00
N GLU A 63 -14.75 -6.41 21.51
CA GLU A 63 -14.30 -7.58 22.28
C GLU A 63 -15.01 -7.77 23.61
N ASP A 64 -15.24 -9.01 24.00
CA ASP A 64 -15.69 -9.35 25.33
C ASP A 64 -14.70 -8.88 26.41
N GLY A 65 -15.18 -8.07 27.33
CA GLY A 65 -14.34 -7.40 28.31
C GLY A 65 -13.78 -6.06 27.83
N ALA A 66 -14.37 -5.45 26.78
CA ALA A 66 -14.06 -4.10 26.35
C ALA A 66 -14.06 -3.11 27.51
N LEU A 67 -13.03 -2.25 27.55
CA LEU A 67 -12.83 -1.35 28.68
C LEU A 67 -13.65 -0.06 28.49
N ASP A 68 -14.64 0.14 29.32
CA ASP A 68 -15.62 1.22 29.26
C ASP A 68 -15.01 2.63 29.15
N TYR A 69 -13.89 2.87 29.84
CA TYR A 69 -13.25 4.18 29.90
C TYR A 69 -12.45 4.52 28.63
N LEU A 70 -12.29 3.56 27.71
CA LEU A 70 -11.58 3.78 26.45
C LEU A 70 -12.47 4.45 25.39
N PHE A 71 -13.79 4.39 25.52
CA PHE A 71 -14.74 4.81 24.51
C PHE A 71 -15.75 5.81 25.02
N ASP A 72 -15.93 6.89 24.29
CA ASP A 72 -16.92 7.93 24.61
C ASP A 72 -18.30 7.58 24.04
N PHE A 73 -18.33 6.82 22.95
CA PHE A 73 -19.56 6.32 22.32
C PHE A 73 -19.70 4.81 22.49
N LYS A 74 -20.91 4.35 22.78
CA LYS A 74 -21.25 2.92 22.92
C LYS A 74 -22.63 2.66 22.36
N ASP A 75 -22.71 1.69 21.46
CA ASP A 75 -23.95 1.17 20.92
C ASP A 75 -24.27 -0.23 21.49
N GLU A 76 -25.29 -0.89 20.94
CA GLU A 76 -25.71 -2.23 21.36
C GLU A 76 -24.66 -3.33 21.10
N HIS A 77 -23.65 -3.05 20.29
CA HIS A 77 -22.59 -3.99 19.91
C HIS A 77 -21.34 -3.91 20.80
N PHE A 78 -21.26 -2.89 21.68
CA PHE A 78 -20.12 -2.70 22.57
C PHE A 78 -19.87 -3.91 23.47
N GLY A 79 -18.68 -4.52 23.37
CA GLY A 79 -18.25 -5.63 24.23
C GLY A 79 -19.04 -6.93 24.05
N LYS A 80 -19.66 -7.17 22.89
CA LYS A 80 -20.61 -8.29 22.70
C LYS A 80 -20.05 -9.51 22.00
N TYR A 81 -18.84 -9.43 21.48
CA TYR A 81 -18.29 -10.45 20.59
C TYR A 81 -17.01 -11.07 21.12
N ASP A 82 -16.72 -12.28 20.66
CA ASP A 82 -15.39 -12.87 20.80
C ASP A 82 -14.54 -12.44 19.62
N VAL A 83 -13.55 -11.61 19.86
CA VAL A 83 -12.71 -11.02 18.82
C VAL A 83 -11.43 -11.83 18.64
N ILE A 84 -11.25 -12.42 17.46
CA ILE A 84 -10.01 -13.02 17.01
C ILE A 84 -9.20 -11.95 16.27
N ARG A 85 -8.02 -11.62 16.81
CA ARG A 85 -7.11 -10.64 16.25
C ARG A 85 -5.79 -11.25 15.83
N ILE A 86 -5.44 -11.11 14.55
CA ILE A 86 -4.21 -11.63 13.95
C ILE A 86 -3.46 -10.46 13.32
N ASN A 87 -2.15 -10.36 13.60
CA ASN A 87 -1.24 -9.48 12.87
C ASN A 87 -0.21 -10.35 12.16
N LEU A 88 -0.31 -10.45 10.84
CA LEU A 88 0.56 -11.32 10.05
C LEU A 88 2.00 -10.83 10.02
N ARG A 89 2.24 -9.52 10.09
CA ARG A 89 3.59 -8.97 10.17
C ARG A 89 4.30 -9.46 11.43
N GLU A 90 3.65 -9.34 12.58
CA GLU A 90 4.24 -9.82 13.85
C GLU A 90 4.54 -11.32 13.82
N ILE A 91 3.70 -12.11 13.17
CA ILE A 91 3.87 -13.56 13.06
C ILE A 91 5.03 -13.90 12.14
N LEU A 92 5.11 -13.26 10.97
CA LEU A 92 6.13 -13.56 9.97
C LEU A 92 7.52 -13.02 10.33
N GLU A 93 7.59 -11.86 10.99
CA GLU A 93 8.87 -11.24 11.36
C GLU A 93 9.53 -11.88 12.60
N LYS A 94 8.72 -12.35 13.54
CA LYS A 94 9.23 -12.98 14.77
C LYS A 94 9.71 -14.41 14.59
N ASN A 95 9.38 -15.05 13.48
CA ASN A 95 9.70 -16.45 13.24
C ASN A 95 10.80 -16.62 12.19
N PRO A 96 11.67 -17.65 12.31
CA PRO A 96 12.69 -17.95 11.32
C PRO A 96 12.10 -18.19 9.92
N ILE A 97 12.85 -17.85 8.88
CA ILE A 97 12.44 -18.02 7.47
C ILE A 97 12.07 -19.48 7.14
N ASP A 98 12.71 -20.45 7.79
CA ASP A 98 12.48 -21.89 7.60
C ASP A 98 11.35 -22.46 8.45
N SER A 99 10.74 -21.67 9.34
CA SER A 99 9.57 -22.06 10.12
C SER A 99 8.29 -21.90 9.31
N TRP A 100 7.20 -22.44 9.82
CA TRP A 100 5.86 -22.40 9.21
C TRP A 100 4.93 -21.49 10.05
N PRO A 101 5.22 -20.18 10.13
CA PRO A 101 4.61 -19.32 11.14
C PRO A 101 3.10 -19.19 11.01
N VAL A 102 2.52 -19.24 9.78
CA VAL A 102 1.06 -19.21 9.60
C VAL A 102 0.40 -20.49 10.10
N GLU A 103 1.02 -21.63 9.88
CA GLU A 103 0.55 -22.91 10.42
C GLU A 103 0.68 -22.96 11.95
N MET A 104 1.81 -22.52 12.48
CA MET A 104 1.99 -22.43 13.94
C MET A 104 0.95 -21.53 14.58
N MET A 105 0.69 -20.34 14.00
CA MET A 105 -0.35 -19.42 14.43
C MET A 105 -1.72 -20.09 14.45
N TYR A 106 -2.05 -20.85 13.41
CA TYR A 106 -3.33 -21.56 13.31
C TYR A 106 -3.53 -22.55 14.46
N TYR A 107 -2.53 -23.38 14.74
CA TYR A 107 -2.60 -24.35 15.85
C TYR A 107 -2.60 -23.67 17.23
N GLU A 108 -1.79 -22.63 17.43
CA GLU A 108 -1.79 -21.84 18.68
C GLU A 108 -3.16 -21.20 18.94
N LEU A 109 -3.78 -20.61 17.90
CA LEU A 109 -5.12 -20.03 18.00
C LEU A 109 -6.17 -21.10 18.33
N LYS A 110 -6.09 -22.25 17.66
CA LYS A 110 -6.99 -23.41 17.89
C LYS A 110 -6.89 -23.88 19.35
N ASP A 111 -5.67 -23.99 19.88
CA ASP A 111 -5.44 -24.39 21.27
C ASP A 111 -5.88 -23.30 22.27
N GLU A 112 -5.68 -22.03 21.94
CA GLU A 112 -6.15 -20.92 22.79
C GLU A 112 -7.66 -20.91 22.92
N ILE A 113 -8.39 -21.07 21.80
CA ILE A 113 -9.83 -21.12 21.79
C ILE A 113 -10.35 -22.34 22.53
N LYS A 114 -9.79 -23.54 22.32
CA LYS A 114 -10.18 -24.76 23.05
C LYS A 114 -9.98 -24.60 24.56
N ARG A 115 -8.91 -23.95 24.99
CA ARG A 115 -8.66 -23.67 26.42
C ARG A 115 -9.65 -22.70 27.02
N GLU A 116 -10.06 -21.67 26.30
CA GLU A 116 -11.05 -20.70 26.76
C GLU A 116 -12.43 -21.37 26.91
N TYR A 117 -12.80 -22.22 25.96
CA TYR A 117 -14.08 -22.93 25.92
C TYR A 117 -14.00 -24.38 26.38
N ARG A 118 -13.16 -24.70 27.36
CA ARG A 118 -12.91 -26.06 27.90
C ARG A 118 -14.15 -26.86 28.34
N ARG A 119 -15.28 -26.21 28.53
CA ARG A 119 -16.57 -26.88 28.88
C ARG A 119 -17.30 -27.44 27.64
N ILE A 120 -16.86 -27.08 26.45
CA ILE A 120 -17.41 -27.58 25.19
C ILE A 120 -16.54 -28.74 24.72
N ARG A 121 -17.21 -29.80 24.28
CA ARG A 121 -16.51 -30.97 23.75
C ARG A 121 -16.11 -30.72 22.30
N PHE A 122 -14.84 -30.88 22.01
CA PHE A 122 -14.25 -30.81 20.67
C PHE A 122 -13.69 -32.19 20.29
N GLU A 123 -13.86 -32.55 19.03
CA GLU A 123 -13.22 -33.74 18.48
C GLU A 123 -11.76 -33.43 18.10
N LYS A 124 -10.96 -34.52 17.97
CA LYS A 124 -9.53 -34.37 17.65
C LYS A 124 -9.31 -33.71 16.29
N ASP A 125 -10.15 -34.05 15.32
CA ASP A 125 -10.04 -33.68 13.92
C ASP A 125 -10.88 -32.44 13.56
N ASP A 126 -11.51 -31.79 14.57
CA ASP A 126 -12.24 -30.53 14.33
C ASP A 126 -11.29 -29.48 13.77
N GLU A 127 -11.63 -28.92 12.62
CA GLU A 127 -10.97 -27.75 12.07
C GLU A 127 -11.41 -26.49 12.84
N LEU A 128 -10.71 -25.37 12.64
CA LEU A 128 -11.01 -24.14 13.41
C LEU A 128 -12.43 -23.64 13.16
N SER A 129 -12.90 -23.71 11.93
CA SER A 129 -14.29 -23.34 11.58
C SER A 129 -15.34 -24.23 12.29
N ASP A 130 -15.05 -25.52 12.49
CA ASP A 130 -15.92 -26.43 13.25
C ASP A 130 -15.97 -26.05 14.73
N ILE A 131 -14.81 -25.75 15.30
CA ILE A 131 -14.69 -25.33 16.69
C ILE A 131 -15.51 -24.05 16.94
N LEU A 132 -15.37 -23.04 16.08
CA LEU A 132 -16.10 -21.76 16.19
C LEU A 132 -17.62 -22.00 16.08
N ARG A 133 -18.06 -22.85 15.16
CA ARG A 133 -19.48 -23.23 15.02
C ARG A 133 -20.03 -23.94 16.25
N LYS A 134 -19.27 -24.89 16.82
CA LYS A 134 -19.67 -25.60 18.06
C LYS A 134 -19.80 -24.64 19.24
N ILE A 135 -18.88 -23.68 19.37
CA ILE A 135 -18.95 -22.63 20.40
C ILE A 135 -20.21 -21.79 20.20
N TYR A 136 -20.43 -21.29 18.99
CA TYR A 136 -21.62 -20.49 18.69
C TYR A 136 -22.92 -21.26 18.92
N ALA A 137 -22.98 -22.54 18.56
CA ALA A 137 -24.16 -23.38 18.79
C ALA A 137 -24.55 -23.44 20.30
N VAL A 138 -23.55 -23.49 21.19
CA VAL A 138 -23.75 -23.57 22.65
C VAL A 138 -23.95 -22.19 23.30
N THR A 139 -23.08 -21.24 22.94
CA THR A 139 -23.02 -19.94 23.65
C THR A 139 -23.91 -18.87 23.04
N LYS A 140 -24.27 -19.01 21.76
CA LYS A 140 -24.92 -18.00 20.91
C LYS A 140 -24.08 -16.73 20.74
N ARG A 141 -22.82 -16.71 21.21
CA ARG A 141 -21.88 -15.60 21.02
C ARG A 141 -21.19 -15.78 19.68
N GLN A 142 -21.24 -14.74 18.86
CA GLN A 142 -20.57 -14.72 17.56
C GLN A 142 -19.13 -14.23 17.69
N PHE A 143 -18.33 -14.61 16.70
CA PHE A 143 -16.96 -14.13 16.56
C PHE A 143 -16.87 -12.96 15.60
N MET A 144 -15.91 -12.08 15.85
CA MET A 144 -15.40 -11.12 14.88
C MET A 144 -13.95 -11.44 14.56
N VAL A 145 -13.56 -11.35 13.31
CA VAL A 145 -12.21 -11.66 12.86
C VAL A 145 -11.55 -10.41 12.33
N PHE A 146 -10.42 -10.04 12.93
CA PHE A 146 -9.59 -8.90 12.55
C PHE A 146 -8.21 -9.39 12.11
N ILE A 147 -7.83 -9.13 10.86
CA ILE A 147 -6.53 -9.53 10.31
C ILE A 147 -5.79 -8.30 9.79
N ASP A 148 -4.65 -8.02 10.39
CA ASP A 148 -3.76 -6.93 9.99
C ASP A 148 -2.66 -7.44 9.08
N ASP A 149 -2.26 -6.63 8.08
CA ASP A 149 -1.25 -6.94 7.05
C ASP A 149 -1.54 -8.26 6.31
N TYR A 150 -2.83 -8.50 5.96
CA TYR A 150 -3.29 -9.77 5.38
C TYR A 150 -2.60 -10.13 4.06
N ASP A 151 -2.08 -9.16 3.34
CA ASP A 151 -1.44 -9.28 2.02
C ASP A 151 0.09 -9.42 2.09
N LEU A 152 0.67 -9.37 3.28
CA LEU A 152 2.12 -9.44 3.47
C LEU A 152 2.79 -10.66 2.80
N PRO A 153 2.20 -11.87 2.80
CA PRO A 153 2.75 -12.99 2.04
C PRO A 153 2.82 -12.75 0.53
N ALA A 154 1.88 -11.95 -0.02
CA ALA A 154 1.89 -11.57 -1.44
C ALA A 154 2.95 -10.52 -1.76
N LEU A 155 3.16 -9.56 -0.86
CA LEU A 155 4.09 -8.46 -1.05
C LEU A 155 5.56 -8.91 -1.01
N ASN A 156 5.89 -9.86 -0.16
CA ASN A 156 7.29 -10.24 0.11
C ASN A 156 7.84 -11.39 -0.76
N GLY A 157 7.10 -11.85 -1.78
CA GLY A 157 7.57 -12.77 -2.81
C GLY A 157 8.31 -14.00 -2.26
N ARG A 158 9.53 -14.27 -2.76
CA ARG A 158 10.31 -15.46 -2.41
C ARG A 158 10.56 -15.68 -0.92
N ARG A 159 10.59 -14.61 -0.11
CA ARG A 159 10.83 -14.72 1.33
C ARG A 159 9.73 -15.51 2.04
N TYR A 160 8.51 -15.51 1.47
CA TYR A 160 7.35 -16.14 2.09
C TYR A 160 6.60 -17.13 1.17
N ASP A 161 7.21 -17.59 0.08
CA ASP A 161 6.58 -18.51 -0.89
C ASP A 161 5.97 -19.74 -0.19
N ARG A 162 6.67 -20.33 0.77
CA ARG A 162 6.16 -21.48 1.56
C ARG A 162 4.98 -21.10 2.44
N ASN A 163 4.95 -19.89 2.96
CA ASN A 163 3.84 -19.41 3.79
C ASN A 163 2.56 -19.13 2.99
N THR A 164 2.66 -18.91 1.67
CA THR A 164 1.52 -18.68 0.80
C THR A 164 0.60 -19.89 0.74
N GLU A 165 1.14 -21.12 0.70
CA GLU A 165 0.37 -22.34 0.73
C GLU A 165 -0.37 -22.51 2.07
N HIS A 166 0.32 -22.33 3.19
CA HIS A 166 -0.29 -22.37 4.53
C HIS A 166 -1.31 -21.27 4.73
N TYR A 167 -1.04 -20.07 4.22
CA TYR A 167 -2.00 -18.98 4.22
C TYR A 167 -3.27 -19.38 3.48
N SER A 168 -3.15 -19.91 2.27
CA SER A 168 -4.28 -20.35 1.44
C SER A 168 -5.10 -21.48 2.07
N ARG A 169 -4.47 -22.28 2.91
CA ARG A 169 -5.11 -23.37 3.64
C ARG A 169 -5.84 -22.89 4.90
N TYR A 170 -5.17 -22.11 5.73
CA TYR A 170 -5.64 -21.84 7.10
C TYR A 170 -6.46 -20.56 7.26
N ILE A 171 -6.19 -19.52 6.45
CA ILE A 171 -6.97 -18.28 6.57
C ILE A 171 -8.43 -18.44 6.17
N PRO A 172 -8.81 -19.21 5.12
CA PRO A 172 -10.22 -19.48 4.83
C PRO A 172 -10.99 -20.17 5.95
N GLU A 173 -10.32 -20.93 6.83
CA GLU A 173 -10.95 -21.52 8.01
C GLU A 173 -11.47 -20.46 9.02
N LEU A 174 -10.80 -19.30 9.08
CA LEU A 174 -11.22 -18.16 9.90
C LEU A 174 -12.33 -17.34 9.25
N VAL A 175 -12.40 -17.33 7.93
CA VAL A 175 -13.32 -16.51 7.13
C VAL A 175 -14.06 -17.35 6.09
N PRO A 176 -14.82 -18.39 6.51
CA PRO A 176 -15.46 -19.29 5.59
C PRO A 176 -16.48 -18.56 4.70
N ASP A 177 -16.53 -18.88 3.40
CA ASP A 177 -17.44 -18.25 2.44
C ASP A 177 -18.93 -18.59 2.66
N LYS A 178 -19.19 -19.72 3.30
CA LYS A 178 -20.53 -20.27 3.54
C LYS A 178 -20.65 -20.77 4.97
N ASN A 179 -21.89 -20.89 5.45
CA ASN A 179 -22.20 -21.37 6.81
C ASN A 179 -21.44 -20.56 7.88
N ASP A 180 -21.42 -19.23 7.72
CA ASP A 180 -20.64 -18.29 8.51
C ASP A 180 -21.49 -17.52 9.55
N GLU A 181 -22.61 -18.10 9.99
CA GLU A 181 -23.53 -17.52 11.00
C GLU A 181 -22.84 -17.26 12.33
N HIS A 182 -21.78 -18.01 12.64
CA HIS A 182 -20.96 -17.82 13.82
C HIS A 182 -20.00 -16.60 13.71
N ILE A 183 -19.86 -16.02 12.52
CA ILE A 183 -19.03 -14.82 12.25
C ILE A 183 -19.95 -13.60 12.07
N ALA A 184 -19.84 -12.65 12.96
CA ALA A 184 -20.58 -11.39 12.93
C ALA A 184 -19.97 -10.37 11.95
N LEU A 185 -18.63 -10.30 11.91
CA LEU A 185 -17.85 -9.37 11.09
C LEU A 185 -16.47 -9.94 10.76
N VAL A 186 -15.98 -9.64 9.57
CA VAL A 186 -14.57 -9.82 9.20
C VAL A 186 -14.01 -8.47 8.77
N TYR A 187 -12.94 -8.02 9.41
CA TYR A 187 -12.26 -6.78 9.08
C TYR A 187 -10.78 -7.05 8.82
N ILE A 188 -10.31 -6.77 7.62
CA ILE A 188 -8.93 -7.01 7.25
C ILE A 188 -8.27 -5.72 6.74
N THR A 189 -6.98 -5.56 7.04
CA THR A 189 -6.18 -4.43 6.56
C THR A 189 -4.92 -4.90 5.85
N GLY A 190 -4.52 -4.15 4.83
CA GLY A 190 -3.32 -4.41 4.05
C GLY A 190 -2.93 -3.23 3.17
N VAL A 191 -1.97 -3.44 2.29
CA VAL A 191 -1.55 -2.46 1.27
C VAL A 191 -2.34 -2.67 -0.01
N LEU A 192 -2.52 -3.94 -0.43
CA LEU A 192 -3.20 -4.32 -1.67
C LEU A 192 -4.68 -4.68 -1.42
N PRO A 193 -5.57 -4.51 -2.41
CA PRO A 193 -6.94 -5.02 -2.33
C PRO A 193 -6.98 -6.56 -2.38
N VAL A 194 -8.02 -7.17 -1.79
CA VAL A 194 -8.21 -8.64 -1.72
C VAL A 194 -8.19 -9.32 -3.10
N GLU A 195 -8.66 -8.63 -4.12
CA GLU A 195 -8.71 -9.19 -5.48
C GLU A 195 -7.35 -9.26 -6.17
N SER A 196 -6.29 -8.83 -5.49
CA SER A 196 -4.92 -8.87 -6.00
C SER A 196 -4.24 -10.21 -5.69
N GLY A 197 -3.62 -10.80 -6.70
CA GLY A 197 -2.74 -11.95 -6.54
C GLY A 197 -3.42 -13.21 -5.97
N PHE A 198 -2.71 -13.89 -5.08
CA PHE A 198 -3.15 -15.14 -4.47
C PHE A 198 -4.32 -14.98 -3.50
N THR A 199 -4.49 -13.79 -2.91
CA THR A 199 -5.56 -13.52 -1.94
C THR A 199 -6.95 -13.63 -2.56
N ARG A 200 -7.09 -13.39 -3.87
CA ARG A 200 -8.34 -13.55 -4.62
C ARG A 200 -8.96 -14.93 -4.48
N ASN A 201 -8.13 -15.96 -4.39
CA ASN A 201 -8.61 -17.34 -4.29
C ASN A 201 -8.99 -17.74 -2.86
N CYS A 202 -8.44 -17.04 -1.86
CA CYS A 202 -8.59 -17.37 -0.44
C CYS A 202 -9.65 -16.52 0.27
N LEU A 203 -9.84 -15.29 -0.19
CA LEU A 203 -10.72 -14.32 0.44
C LEU A 203 -11.73 -13.79 -0.59
N LYS A 204 -13.02 -13.96 -0.32
CA LYS A 204 -14.11 -13.62 -1.24
C LYS A 204 -15.13 -12.71 -0.58
N ASN A 205 -15.88 -12.01 -1.43
CA ASN A 205 -17.04 -11.20 -1.02
C ASN A 205 -16.70 -10.07 -0.04
N PHE A 206 -15.51 -9.46 -0.16
CA PHE A 206 -15.13 -8.31 0.64
C PHE A 206 -15.60 -7.00 0.00
N ARG A 207 -16.21 -6.13 0.81
CA ARG A 207 -16.33 -4.71 0.48
C ARG A 207 -14.98 -4.05 0.68
N GLN A 208 -14.44 -3.47 -0.40
CA GLN A 208 -13.09 -2.94 -0.41
C GLN A 208 -13.09 -1.42 -0.33
N TYR A 209 -12.25 -0.89 0.56
CA TYR A 209 -11.93 0.53 0.70
C TYR A 209 -10.45 0.71 0.44
N SER A 210 -10.10 1.65 -0.42
CA SER A 210 -8.70 1.90 -0.79
C SER A 210 -8.49 3.34 -1.21
N ILE A 211 -7.24 3.71 -1.50
CA ILE A 211 -6.91 5.02 -2.09
C ILE A 211 -7.65 5.28 -3.42
N TYR A 212 -8.09 4.23 -4.13
CA TYR A 212 -8.83 4.33 -5.40
C TYR A 212 -10.33 4.04 -5.25
N ASN A 213 -10.76 3.58 -4.10
CA ASN A 213 -12.16 3.40 -3.72
C ASN A 213 -12.35 3.92 -2.28
N PRO A 214 -12.31 5.27 -2.10
CA PRO A 214 -12.34 5.85 -0.77
C PRO A 214 -13.72 5.72 -0.11
N GLY A 215 -13.74 5.87 1.20
CA GLY A 215 -14.92 5.89 2.04
C GLY A 215 -14.55 6.26 3.46
N ILE A 216 -15.53 6.28 4.35
CA ILE A 216 -15.35 6.72 5.75
C ILE A 216 -14.15 6.06 6.45
N LEU A 217 -13.86 4.78 6.15
CA LEU A 217 -12.75 4.04 6.74
C LEU A 217 -11.38 4.46 6.22
N THR A 218 -11.30 5.05 5.02
CA THR A 218 -10.06 5.56 4.43
C THR A 218 -9.89 7.07 4.61
N ASP A 219 -11.00 7.79 4.81
CA ASP A 219 -10.96 9.26 4.99
C ASP A 219 -10.28 9.70 6.29
N VAL A 220 -10.20 8.79 7.29
CA VAL A 220 -9.52 9.02 8.55
C VAL A 220 -8.05 8.62 8.52
N LEU A 221 -7.61 7.93 7.46
CA LEU A 221 -6.23 7.49 7.32
C LEU A 221 -5.36 8.63 6.75
N ARG A 222 -4.07 8.59 7.10
CA ARG A 222 -3.09 9.54 6.58
C ARG A 222 -2.92 9.34 5.08
N LYS A 223 -3.01 10.41 4.30
CA LYS A 223 -2.95 10.36 2.82
C LYS A 223 -1.52 10.44 2.27
N ASP A 224 -0.60 11.08 3.01
CA ASP A 224 0.77 11.33 2.56
C ASP A 224 1.76 10.30 3.11
N THR A 225 1.34 9.03 3.09
CA THR A 225 2.19 7.94 3.52
C THR A 225 2.59 7.06 2.34
N HIS A 226 3.84 6.62 2.37
CA HIS A 226 4.38 5.63 1.43
C HIS A 226 4.93 4.47 2.25
N SER A 227 4.90 3.29 1.66
CA SER A 227 5.38 2.08 2.31
C SER A 227 6.85 2.22 2.67
N SER A 228 7.20 1.88 3.90
CA SER A 228 8.57 1.68 4.34
C SER A 228 9.17 0.36 3.82
N ASP A 229 8.36 -0.49 3.17
CA ASP A 229 8.85 -1.75 2.56
C ASP A 229 9.61 -1.50 1.24
N VAL A 230 10.68 -0.78 1.40
CA VAL A 230 11.67 -0.47 0.36
C VAL A 230 12.22 -1.73 -0.32
N ALA A 231 12.28 -2.86 0.38
CA ALA A 231 12.78 -4.11 -0.20
C ALA A 231 11.85 -4.65 -1.28
N HIS A 232 10.54 -4.54 -1.10
CA HIS A 232 9.56 -4.98 -2.10
C HIS A 232 9.51 -4.06 -3.31
N ILE A 233 9.58 -2.74 -3.12
CA ILE A 233 9.70 -1.77 -4.22
C ILE A 233 10.92 -2.11 -5.08
N LYS A 234 12.09 -2.30 -4.45
CA LYS A 234 13.32 -2.70 -5.14
C LYS A 234 13.17 -4.04 -5.88
N TYR A 235 12.49 -5.00 -5.28
CA TYR A 235 12.21 -6.29 -5.89
C TYR A 235 11.34 -6.16 -7.16
N LEU A 236 10.26 -5.39 -7.11
CA LEU A 236 9.38 -5.15 -8.26
C LEU A 236 10.12 -4.48 -9.42
N ILE A 237 10.92 -3.45 -9.11
CA ILE A 237 11.71 -2.70 -10.10
C ILE A 237 12.73 -3.62 -10.75
N ASN A 238 13.50 -4.37 -9.98
CA ASN A 238 14.60 -5.18 -10.51
C ASN A 238 14.15 -6.42 -11.28
N ARG A 239 12.92 -6.88 -11.12
CA ARG A 239 12.36 -8.00 -11.89
C ARG A 239 11.77 -7.59 -13.23
N ASN A 240 11.48 -6.31 -13.43
CA ASN A 240 10.73 -5.82 -14.58
C ASN A 240 11.51 -4.75 -15.33
N ARG A 241 12.43 -5.18 -16.20
CA ARG A 241 13.23 -4.26 -17.01
C ARG A 241 12.35 -3.31 -17.86
N GLN A 242 11.30 -3.84 -18.48
CA GLN A 242 10.38 -3.02 -19.29
C GLN A 242 9.61 -2.01 -18.44
N LEU A 243 9.25 -2.37 -17.21
CA LEU A 243 8.67 -1.45 -16.24
C LEU A 243 9.61 -0.25 -15.98
N VAL A 244 10.90 -0.54 -15.77
CA VAL A 244 11.91 0.50 -15.54
C VAL A 244 12.03 1.41 -16.74
N GLU A 245 12.25 0.84 -17.92
CA GLU A 245 12.49 1.61 -19.16
C GLU A 245 11.29 2.46 -19.57
N ARG A 246 10.08 1.91 -19.51
CA ARG A 246 8.87 2.59 -20.00
C ARG A 246 8.22 3.56 -19.01
N TYR A 247 8.38 3.31 -17.70
CA TYR A 247 7.61 4.05 -16.71
C TYR A 247 8.47 4.66 -15.60
N ILE A 248 9.36 3.89 -14.99
CA ILE A 248 10.10 4.37 -13.82
C ILE A 248 11.13 5.44 -14.21
N VAL A 249 11.85 5.25 -15.32
CA VAL A 249 12.80 6.24 -15.83
C VAL A 249 12.11 7.56 -16.18
N PRO A 250 11.01 7.59 -16.96
CA PRO A 250 10.25 8.81 -17.19
C PRO A 250 9.77 9.49 -15.91
N LEU A 251 9.19 8.72 -14.97
CA LEU A 251 8.71 9.25 -13.70
C LEU A 251 9.83 9.88 -12.86
N ILE A 252 11.00 9.23 -12.78
CA ILE A 252 12.17 9.79 -12.09
C ILE A 252 12.64 11.09 -12.77
N SER A 253 12.53 11.16 -14.09
CA SER A 253 12.88 12.36 -14.87
C SER A 253 11.86 13.51 -14.74
N GLY A 254 10.73 13.27 -14.08
CA GLY A 254 9.68 14.27 -13.87
C GLY A 254 8.55 14.22 -14.90
N VAL A 255 8.58 13.27 -15.84
CA VAL A 255 7.54 13.09 -16.85
C VAL A 255 6.29 12.49 -16.19
N LYS A 256 5.13 13.06 -16.50
CA LYS A 256 3.82 12.50 -16.15
C LYS A 256 3.41 11.51 -17.24
N VAL A 257 3.20 10.25 -16.86
CA VAL A 257 2.89 9.18 -17.83
C VAL A 257 1.38 8.96 -17.90
N SER A 258 0.79 9.20 -19.08
CA SER A 258 -0.63 8.90 -19.34
C SER A 258 -0.80 7.39 -19.55
N LEU A 259 -1.56 6.74 -18.66
CA LEU A 259 -1.78 5.30 -18.69
C LEU A 259 -3.06 4.92 -17.95
N ASN A 260 -3.98 4.22 -18.61
CA ASN A 260 -5.17 3.71 -17.95
C ASN A 260 -4.85 2.41 -17.20
N LEU A 261 -4.84 2.47 -15.86
CA LEU A 261 -4.65 1.34 -14.96
C LEU A 261 -5.96 0.81 -14.34
N ASP A 262 -7.11 1.43 -14.56
CA ASP A 262 -8.35 1.14 -13.84
C ASP A 262 -8.73 -0.34 -13.89
N LYS A 263 -8.63 -0.96 -15.06
CA LYS A 263 -8.90 -2.40 -15.21
C LYS A 263 -7.86 -3.32 -14.58
N TYR A 264 -6.72 -2.79 -14.16
CA TYR A 264 -5.63 -3.54 -13.53
C TYR A 264 -5.57 -3.31 -12.02
N LEU A 265 -6.31 -2.36 -11.46
CA LEU A 265 -6.36 -2.08 -10.02
C LEU A 265 -6.72 -3.33 -9.19
N TYR A 266 -7.35 -4.31 -9.82
CA TYR A 266 -7.79 -5.56 -9.20
C TYR A 266 -7.21 -6.82 -9.87
N GLN A 267 -6.20 -6.68 -10.75
CA GLN A 267 -5.62 -7.84 -11.48
C GLN A 267 -4.13 -8.02 -11.16
N ALA A 268 -3.72 -9.25 -10.96
CA ALA A 268 -2.45 -9.62 -10.33
C ALA A 268 -1.33 -10.06 -11.28
N ALA A 269 -1.30 -9.70 -12.56
CA ALA A 269 -0.24 -10.18 -13.44
C ALA A 269 0.26 -9.14 -14.47
N GLY A 270 1.59 -9.12 -14.68
CA GLY A 270 2.28 -8.31 -15.71
C GLY A 270 2.83 -6.96 -15.22
N GLU A 271 3.43 -6.18 -16.13
CA GLU A 271 4.05 -4.87 -15.85
C GLU A 271 3.07 -3.88 -15.22
N ARG A 272 1.83 -3.86 -15.71
CA ARG A 272 0.79 -2.97 -15.20
C ARG A 272 0.36 -3.31 -13.78
N SER A 273 0.42 -4.60 -13.42
CA SER A 273 0.20 -5.04 -12.03
C SER A 273 1.31 -4.54 -11.10
N ALA A 274 2.56 -4.52 -11.55
CA ALA A 274 3.66 -3.97 -10.77
C ALA A 274 3.49 -2.45 -10.54
N LEU A 275 3.04 -1.69 -11.56
CA LEU A 275 2.70 -0.26 -11.41
C LEU A 275 1.55 -0.03 -10.43
N VAL A 276 0.51 -0.86 -10.51
CA VAL A 276 -0.61 -0.83 -9.57
C VAL A 276 -0.11 -1.11 -8.15
N THR A 277 0.71 -2.13 -7.95
CA THR A 277 1.32 -2.42 -6.65
C THR A 277 2.13 -1.23 -6.14
N LEU A 278 3.00 -0.64 -6.97
CA LEU A 278 3.79 0.55 -6.61
C LEU A 278 2.89 1.74 -6.24
N SER A 279 1.74 1.89 -6.91
CA SER A 279 0.81 2.98 -6.59
C SER A 279 0.05 2.74 -5.29
N TYR A 280 -0.37 1.50 -4.99
CA TYR A 280 -0.92 1.15 -3.68
C TYR A 280 0.09 1.27 -2.54
N MET A 281 1.37 1.01 -2.82
CA MET A 281 2.46 1.25 -1.87
C MET A 281 2.78 2.74 -1.67
N GLY A 282 2.19 3.62 -2.47
CA GLY A 282 2.47 5.06 -2.45
C GLY A 282 3.81 5.43 -3.10
N ALA A 283 4.47 4.47 -3.78
CA ALA A 283 5.74 4.73 -4.46
C ALA A 283 5.58 5.58 -5.72
N VAL A 284 4.44 5.49 -6.38
CA VAL A 284 4.02 6.37 -7.48
C VAL A 284 2.58 6.81 -7.23
N LYS A 285 2.20 7.98 -7.71
CA LYS A 285 0.81 8.47 -7.66
C LYS A 285 0.11 8.13 -8.96
N TYR A 286 -1.16 7.71 -8.87
CA TYR A 286 -2.03 7.49 -10.02
C TYR A 286 -3.33 8.25 -9.82
N LEU A 287 -3.60 9.21 -10.69
CA LEU A 287 -4.82 10.04 -10.63
C LEU A 287 -5.26 10.39 -12.05
N ASN A 288 -6.54 10.21 -12.35
CA ASN A 288 -7.14 10.57 -13.66
C ASN A 288 -6.36 10.01 -14.87
N HIS A 289 -5.98 8.73 -14.80
CA HIS A 289 -5.19 8.02 -15.82
C HIS A 289 -3.75 8.56 -16.00
N ILE A 290 -3.22 9.29 -15.03
CA ILE A 290 -1.87 9.82 -15.04
C ILE A 290 -1.07 9.23 -13.87
N LEU A 291 0.11 8.69 -14.19
CA LEU A 291 1.14 8.32 -13.20
C LEU A 291 2.12 9.48 -13.03
N PHE A 292 2.51 9.79 -11.80
CA PHE A 292 3.48 10.83 -11.50
C PHE A 292 4.16 10.61 -10.14
N LEU A 293 5.26 11.30 -9.92
CA LEU A 293 5.98 11.36 -8.65
C LEU A 293 5.83 12.75 -8.05
N GLU A 294 5.43 12.82 -6.79
CA GLU A 294 5.38 14.09 -6.01
C GLU A 294 6.52 14.16 -4.99
N ASP A 295 6.92 13.01 -4.44
CA ASP A 295 7.88 12.94 -3.34
C ASP A 295 9.31 12.79 -3.85
N GLU A 296 10.15 13.80 -3.55
CA GLU A 296 11.56 13.78 -3.91
C GLU A 296 12.35 12.66 -3.21
N LYS A 297 11.96 12.27 -1.99
CA LYS A 297 12.60 11.13 -1.30
C LYS A 297 12.31 9.83 -2.03
N MET A 298 11.05 9.65 -2.47
CA MET A 298 10.68 8.48 -3.25
C MET A 298 11.36 8.45 -4.62
N ARG A 299 11.52 9.61 -5.26
CA ARG A 299 12.28 9.74 -6.51
C ARG A 299 13.72 9.26 -6.36
N ILE A 300 14.43 9.74 -5.32
CA ILE A 300 15.79 9.29 -4.98
C ILE A 300 15.80 7.79 -4.71
N TYR A 301 14.81 7.32 -3.98
CA TYR A 301 14.72 5.92 -3.63
C TYR A 301 14.55 5.03 -4.87
N LEU A 302 13.63 5.38 -5.78
CA LEU A 302 13.42 4.66 -7.04
C LEU A 302 14.68 4.67 -7.89
N LEU A 303 15.37 5.81 -8.00
CA LEU A 303 16.66 5.93 -8.69
C LEU A 303 17.71 4.96 -8.11
N ASN A 304 17.87 4.95 -6.79
CA ASN A 304 18.82 4.06 -6.11
C ASN A 304 18.41 2.57 -6.13
N SER A 305 17.16 2.29 -6.48
CA SER A 305 16.65 0.92 -6.59
C SER A 305 16.97 0.26 -7.93
N ILE A 306 17.32 1.04 -8.95
CA ILE A 306 17.76 0.54 -10.26
C ILE A 306 19.19 -0.01 -10.13
N TYR A 307 19.45 -1.19 -10.71
CA TYR A 307 20.79 -1.78 -10.67
C TYR A 307 21.84 -0.87 -11.33
N HIS A 308 23.02 -0.73 -10.73
CA HIS A 308 24.09 0.12 -11.23
C HIS A 308 24.48 -0.11 -12.70
N LYS A 309 24.50 -1.37 -13.17
CA LYS A 309 24.80 -1.70 -14.56
C LYS A 309 23.77 -1.18 -15.57
N ASP A 310 22.50 -1.07 -15.13
CA ASP A 310 21.45 -0.49 -15.96
C ASP A 310 21.46 1.03 -15.84
N LEU A 311 21.86 1.57 -14.68
CA LEU A 311 21.99 3.01 -14.46
C LEU A 311 23.02 3.64 -15.41
N ASP A 312 24.19 3.01 -15.59
CA ASP A 312 25.24 3.49 -16.51
C ASP A 312 24.72 3.62 -17.95
N LYS A 313 23.86 2.69 -18.38
CA LYS A 313 23.20 2.75 -19.67
C LYS A 313 22.27 3.96 -19.83
N TYR A 314 21.56 4.34 -18.77
CA TYR A 314 20.67 5.51 -18.76
C TYR A 314 21.43 6.82 -18.53
N LEU A 315 22.56 6.78 -17.83
CA LEU A 315 23.42 7.95 -17.59
C LEU A 315 24.27 8.32 -18.83
N THR A 316 24.59 7.36 -19.68
CA THR A 316 25.34 7.61 -20.94
C THR A 316 24.51 8.34 -22.01
N VAL A 317 23.21 8.47 -21.82
CA VAL A 317 22.33 9.27 -22.70
C VAL A 317 22.68 10.78 -22.67
N LYS A 318 23.53 11.23 -21.74
CA LYS A 318 23.98 12.62 -21.69
C LYS A 318 24.61 13.13 -22.99
N ASN A 319 25.33 12.28 -23.71
CA ASN A 319 26.01 12.66 -24.95
C ASN A 319 25.02 12.73 -26.14
N VAL A 320 23.96 11.94 -26.11
CA VAL A 320 22.93 11.95 -27.17
C VAL A 320 22.13 13.26 -27.13
N PHE A 321 21.95 13.85 -25.94
CA PHE A 321 21.22 15.10 -25.78
C PHE A 321 21.94 16.30 -26.43
N GLU A 322 23.27 16.35 -26.35
CA GLU A 322 24.08 17.43 -26.93
C GLU A 322 24.17 17.32 -28.45
N GLU A 323 24.06 16.10 -29.04
CA GLU A 323 24.21 15.83 -30.46
C GLU A 323 22.89 15.77 -31.26
N GLU A 324 21.79 15.23 -30.69
CA GLU A 324 20.52 15.01 -31.42
C GLU A 324 19.52 16.16 -31.34
N TYR A 325 19.58 17.03 -30.36
CA TYR A 325 18.62 18.14 -30.20
C TYR A 325 18.92 19.37 -31.06
N SER A 326 19.96 19.34 -31.88
CA SER A 326 20.17 20.41 -32.86
C SER A 326 19.12 20.41 -33.99
N VAL A 327 18.25 19.40 -34.11
CA VAL A 327 17.28 19.29 -35.20
C VAL A 327 16.02 18.57 -34.74
N ILE A 328 15.14 19.24 -33.96
CA ILE A 328 13.77 18.73 -33.76
C ILE A 328 12.80 19.58 -34.59
N GLU A 329 12.27 18.99 -35.65
CA GLU A 329 11.18 19.58 -36.43
C GLU A 329 9.82 19.30 -35.75
N LYS A 330 9.08 20.38 -35.43
CA LYS A 330 7.65 20.45 -35.14
C LYS A 330 7.05 19.34 -34.27
N LYS A 331 7.32 19.36 -32.98
CA LYS A 331 6.55 18.63 -31.96
C LYS A 331 5.66 19.60 -31.16
N ASP A 332 4.56 19.09 -30.60
CA ASP A 332 3.75 19.83 -29.63
C ASP A 332 4.61 20.23 -28.41
N LYS A 333 4.34 21.43 -27.85
CA LYS A 333 5.02 21.96 -26.65
C LYS A 333 5.08 20.93 -25.50
N ALA A 334 4.00 20.20 -25.26
CA ALA A 334 3.95 19.17 -24.22
C ALA A 334 4.89 17.98 -24.55
N GLU A 335 4.91 17.51 -25.77
CA GLU A 335 5.81 16.43 -26.22
C GLU A 335 7.27 16.81 -26.09
N ILE A 336 7.61 18.08 -26.37
CA ILE A 336 8.98 18.58 -26.26
C ILE A 336 9.43 18.65 -24.80
N ILE A 337 8.57 19.15 -23.90
CA ILE A 337 8.84 19.20 -22.48
C ILE A 337 9.03 17.78 -21.94
N ASP A 338 8.19 16.84 -22.32
CA ASP A 338 8.28 15.45 -21.90
C ASP A 338 9.55 14.77 -22.42
N ASP A 339 9.93 15.02 -23.67
CA ASP A 339 11.19 14.54 -24.26
C ASP A 339 12.41 15.13 -23.53
N VAL A 340 12.41 16.43 -23.25
CA VAL A 340 13.49 17.10 -22.51
C VAL A 340 13.62 16.51 -21.10
N LEU A 341 12.51 16.30 -20.40
CA LEU A 341 12.51 15.71 -19.05
C LEU A 341 12.99 14.26 -19.09
N LEU A 342 12.55 13.48 -20.07
CA LEU A 342 12.94 12.08 -20.24
C LEU A 342 14.44 11.94 -20.50
N HIS A 343 15.02 12.74 -21.39
CA HIS A 343 16.44 12.72 -21.70
C HIS A 343 17.32 13.28 -20.57
N ASN A 344 16.74 14.07 -19.67
CA ASN A 344 17.42 14.58 -18.49
C ASN A 344 17.40 13.62 -17.27
N PHE A 345 17.13 12.33 -17.48
CA PHE A 345 17.25 11.34 -16.43
C PHE A 345 18.59 11.37 -15.69
N SER A 346 19.70 11.64 -16.42
CA SER A 346 21.02 11.82 -15.84
C SER A 346 21.09 12.97 -14.83
N LEU A 347 20.26 14.01 -14.99
CA LEU A 347 20.18 15.13 -14.08
C LEU A 347 19.44 14.75 -12.77
N ALA A 348 18.59 13.74 -12.81
CA ALA A 348 17.84 13.29 -11.64
C ALA A 348 18.73 12.91 -10.44
N TYR A 349 19.95 12.50 -10.70
CA TYR A 349 20.91 12.16 -9.65
C TYR A 349 21.42 13.39 -8.88
N LYS A 350 21.69 14.49 -9.58
CA LYS A 350 22.27 15.72 -8.99
C LYS A 350 21.24 16.80 -8.67
N TYR A 351 20.09 16.76 -9.30
CA TYR A 351 19.07 17.80 -9.23
C TYR A 351 17.76 17.29 -8.65
N LYS A 352 17.01 18.21 -8.04
CA LYS A 352 15.62 18.00 -7.62
C LYS A 352 14.71 17.90 -8.85
N LEU A 353 13.44 17.55 -8.66
CA LEU A 353 12.43 17.67 -9.72
C LEU A 353 12.42 19.11 -10.24
N PRO A 354 12.34 19.29 -11.57
CA PRO A 354 12.33 20.63 -12.12
C PRO A 354 11.07 21.40 -11.72
N GLU A 355 11.23 22.67 -11.47
CA GLU A 355 10.12 23.60 -11.37
C GLU A 355 9.79 24.10 -12.78
N ILE A 356 8.51 24.03 -13.17
CA ILE A 356 8.03 24.53 -14.44
C ILE A 356 7.12 25.73 -14.16
N SER A 357 7.46 26.85 -14.73
CA SER A 357 6.69 28.10 -14.60
C SER A 357 6.39 28.69 -15.98
N GLU A 358 5.25 29.36 -16.09
CA GLU A 358 4.87 30.13 -17.28
C GLU A 358 5.14 31.61 -16.99
N ASP A 359 5.88 32.29 -17.88
CA ASP A 359 6.16 33.73 -17.81
C ASP A 359 5.82 34.36 -19.17
N GLY A 360 4.61 34.88 -19.28
CA GLY A 360 4.07 35.41 -20.53
C GLY A 360 3.96 34.32 -21.60
N SER A 361 4.71 34.46 -22.70
CA SER A 361 4.76 33.46 -23.80
C SER A 361 5.85 32.41 -23.60
N CYS A 362 6.55 32.45 -22.47
CA CYS A 362 7.68 31.58 -22.19
C CYS A 362 7.34 30.51 -21.18
N THR A 363 7.81 29.27 -21.38
CA THR A 363 7.85 28.25 -20.35
C THR A 363 9.29 28.14 -19.82
N VAL A 364 9.43 28.25 -18.51
CA VAL A 364 10.73 28.18 -17.83
C VAL A 364 10.80 26.88 -17.04
N ILE A 365 11.80 26.06 -17.32
CA ILE A 365 12.10 24.81 -16.60
C ILE A 365 13.38 25.05 -15.79
N THR A 366 13.28 24.94 -14.46
CA THR A 366 14.42 25.20 -13.56
C THR A 366 14.75 23.96 -12.77
N TYR A 367 16.00 23.51 -12.86
CA TYR A 367 16.57 22.43 -12.06
C TYR A 367 17.42 23.01 -10.93
N TYR A 368 17.05 22.73 -9.70
CA TYR A 368 17.83 23.10 -8.52
C TYR A 368 18.67 21.92 -8.07
N PRO A 369 19.98 22.12 -7.75
CA PRO A 369 20.82 21.05 -7.23
C PRO A 369 20.27 20.55 -5.90
N ARG A 370 20.50 19.25 -5.61
CA ARG A 370 20.21 18.68 -4.30
C ARG A 370 21.16 19.22 -3.26
N ASP A 371 20.77 19.17 -2.00
CA ASP A 371 21.54 19.72 -0.89
C ASP A 371 22.93 19.09 -0.76
N GLU A 372 23.09 17.83 -1.19
CA GLU A 372 24.36 17.12 -1.27
C GLU A 372 25.30 17.68 -2.37
N TYR A 373 24.75 18.39 -3.34
CA TYR A 373 25.44 18.97 -4.51
C TYR A 373 25.34 20.50 -4.56
N LYS A 374 25.32 21.16 -3.41
CA LYS A 374 25.15 22.63 -3.27
C LYS A 374 26.06 23.47 -4.12
N ASN A 375 27.27 22.96 -4.46
CA ASN A 375 28.25 23.63 -5.29
C ASN A 375 28.03 23.40 -6.80
N THR A 376 26.94 22.67 -7.17
CA THR A 376 26.57 22.46 -8.58
C THR A 376 25.72 23.64 -9.04
N GLU A 377 26.00 24.17 -10.24
CA GLU A 377 25.22 25.25 -10.82
C GLU A 377 23.76 24.84 -11.08
N LYS A 378 22.84 25.79 -10.86
CA LYS A 378 21.44 25.68 -11.20
C LYS A 378 21.29 25.68 -12.73
N ILE A 379 20.45 24.78 -13.28
CA ILE A 379 20.15 24.74 -14.71
C ILE A 379 18.79 25.40 -14.93
N ARG A 380 18.74 26.38 -15.84
CA ARG A 380 17.50 27.04 -16.26
C ARG A 380 17.36 26.97 -17.77
N MET A 381 16.22 26.44 -18.22
CA MET A 381 15.85 26.39 -19.62
C MET A 381 14.62 27.26 -19.86
N VAL A 382 14.66 28.10 -20.87
CA VAL A 382 13.56 29.00 -21.25
C VAL A 382 13.08 28.58 -22.63
N TYR A 383 11.81 28.23 -22.72
CA TYR A 383 11.13 27.85 -23.97
C TYR A 383 10.27 29.02 -24.46
N LEU A 384 10.56 29.49 -25.67
CA LEU A 384 9.88 30.59 -26.35
C LEU A 384 9.22 30.07 -27.63
N GLY A 385 7.95 29.68 -27.56
CA GLY A 385 7.25 29.17 -28.75
C GLY A 385 7.96 27.97 -29.36
N ASN A 386 8.74 28.19 -30.41
CA ASN A 386 9.51 27.16 -31.11
C ASN A 386 11.00 27.14 -30.75
N GLU A 387 11.46 27.86 -29.74
CA GLU A 387 12.87 27.90 -29.35
C GLU A 387 13.04 27.79 -27.84
N ILE A 388 14.02 26.99 -27.38
CA ILE A 388 14.47 26.97 -26.00
C ILE A 388 15.76 27.80 -25.94
N ILE A 389 15.74 28.85 -25.11
CA ILE A 389 16.88 29.73 -24.90
C ILE A 389 17.38 29.56 -23.47
N GLY A 390 18.66 29.21 -23.29
CA GLY A 390 19.31 29.26 -22.00
C GLY A 390 19.62 30.70 -21.63
N ASP A 391 19.14 31.20 -20.48
CA ASP A 391 19.55 32.51 -19.98
C ASP A 391 20.90 32.41 -19.28
N GLY A 392 21.76 33.38 -19.52
CA GLY A 392 23.20 33.34 -19.26
C GLY A 392 23.64 33.79 -17.90
N THR A 393 22.79 33.82 -16.87
CA THR A 393 23.17 34.21 -15.52
C THR A 393 23.09 33.01 -14.58
N ASP A 394 24.27 32.48 -14.18
CA ASP A 394 24.42 31.37 -13.22
C ASP A 394 23.88 29.96 -13.61
N ALA A 395 23.65 29.70 -14.91
CA ALA A 395 23.20 28.40 -15.39
C ALA A 395 24.03 27.95 -16.58
N GLN A 396 24.36 26.66 -16.66
CA GLN A 396 24.90 26.08 -17.90
C GLN A 396 23.89 26.33 -19.03
N LYS A 397 24.34 27.02 -20.09
CA LYS A 397 23.54 27.27 -21.28
C LYS A 397 23.27 25.96 -22.00
N VAL A 398 22.01 25.56 -22.06
CA VAL A 398 21.57 24.53 -22.99
C VAL A 398 20.70 25.23 -24.03
N LEU A 399 21.26 25.47 -25.21
CA LEU A 399 20.52 25.96 -26.38
C LEU A 399 19.92 24.74 -27.07
N ILE A 400 18.62 24.62 -27.07
CA ILE A 400 17.89 23.66 -27.91
C ILE A 400 17.17 24.49 -28.97
N LYS A 401 17.68 24.47 -30.19
CA LYS A 401 16.93 24.99 -31.35
C LYS A 401 15.89 23.96 -31.75
N ILE A 402 14.66 24.38 -31.86
CA ILE A 402 13.53 23.60 -32.34
C ILE A 402 13.17 24.08 -33.75
#